data_90ba35d1a35965efdee63ac43fd15911
#
_entry.id   90ba35d1a35965efdee63ac43fd15911
#
_cell.length_a   1.000
_cell.length_b   1.000
_cell.length_c   1.000
_cell.angle_alpha   90.00
_cell.angle_beta   90.00
_cell.angle_gamma   90.00
#
_symmetry.space_group_name_H-M   'P 1'
#
loop_
_entity.id
_entity.type
_entity.pdbx_description
1 polymer ?
#
loop_
_entity_poly.entity_id
_entity_poly.type
_entity_poly.pdbx_seq_one_letter_code
_entity_poly.pdbx_strand_id
1 'polypeptide(L)'
;MQDLFFVSNQGPEKLYLNKGNFQFEDISAKAGIEGGMEWSNGVTIADVNGDGFQDIYISCRLSDIKDYRTNRLYINNKDNTFTERAKEYGIDDAGYTAHASFFDFDLDGDLDLYVVNQPPNSRKYKFEMTGKVDFQYTDHLYENVNGRFVDITKKADVTNYDYGLSVMIGDISNDGYPDIYVANDFDHPDILFLNNQDGTFKDITSISLKHMSTFSMGGDIADMNNDGWLDLIVVDMVAEDHYRNKTNMSGMNPKKFWDLVKHGYQYQYMYNSFQLNQGNGLFSEIALMSGISNTDWSWTTLLTDFNNCLLYTSDAADE
;
A
#
# COMPACT_ATOMS: atom_id res chain seq x y z
N MET A 1 5.63 24.67 -6.01
CA MET A 1 6.80 23.80 -6.34
C MET A 1 6.75 22.64 -5.35
N GLN A 2 7.09 21.45 -5.78
CA GLN A 2 7.08 20.26 -4.89
C GLN A 2 8.43 20.14 -4.19
N ASP A 3 8.39 19.87 -2.88
CA ASP A 3 9.55 19.56 -2.05
C ASP A 3 9.84 18.05 -2.10
N LEU A 4 10.98 17.61 -1.56
CA LEU A 4 11.35 16.20 -1.51
C LEU A 4 11.54 15.76 -0.06
N PHE A 5 10.89 14.66 0.31
CA PHE A 5 11.08 14.00 1.59
C PHE A 5 11.61 12.57 1.40
N PHE A 6 12.63 12.20 2.17
CA PHE A 6 13.24 10.87 2.14
C PHE A 6 13.27 10.26 3.54
N VAL A 7 12.74 9.07 3.67
CA VAL A 7 12.89 8.24 4.87
C VAL A 7 14.19 7.45 4.80
N SER A 8 14.74 7.10 5.96
CA SER A 8 15.98 6.36 6.07
C SER A 8 15.85 5.21 7.08
N ASN A 9 16.44 4.08 6.75
CA ASN A 9 16.52 2.94 7.66
C ASN A 9 17.83 2.86 8.46
N GLN A 10 18.79 3.74 8.19
CA GLN A 10 20.11 3.76 8.85
C GLN A 10 20.64 5.17 9.13
N GLY A 11 19.76 6.15 9.17
CA GLY A 11 20.13 7.54 9.40
C GLY A 11 18.91 8.44 9.57
N PRO A 12 19.10 9.74 9.72
CA PRO A 12 17.99 10.68 9.84
C PRO A 12 17.23 10.85 8.53
N GLU A 13 15.95 11.13 8.62
CA GLU A 13 15.11 11.57 7.52
C GLU A 13 15.61 12.87 6.91
N LYS A 14 15.27 13.10 5.64
CA LYS A 14 15.69 14.29 4.91
C LYS A 14 14.53 15.00 4.24
N LEU A 15 14.43 16.31 4.51
CA LEU A 15 13.51 17.21 3.83
C LEU A 15 14.28 18.28 3.05
N TYR A 16 13.99 18.33 1.76
CA TYR A 16 14.60 19.26 0.83
C TYR A 16 13.57 20.24 0.29
N LEU A 17 13.73 21.52 0.64
CA LEU A 17 12.90 22.60 0.12
C LEU A 17 13.30 22.93 -1.32
N ASN A 18 12.35 22.94 -2.22
CA ASN A 18 12.56 23.27 -3.62
C ASN A 18 12.67 24.79 -3.82
N LYS A 19 13.83 25.25 -4.25
CA LYS A 19 14.12 26.66 -4.54
C LYS A 19 13.88 27.05 -6.00
N GLY A 20 13.36 26.11 -6.81
CA GLY A 20 13.23 26.29 -8.25
C GLY A 20 14.49 25.91 -9.02
N ASN A 21 14.36 25.75 -10.34
CA ASN A 21 15.47 25.39 -11.24
C ASN A 21 16.25 24.13 -10.82
N PHE A 22 15.57 23.11 -10.26
CA PHE A 22 16.16 21.88 -9.69
C PHE A 22 17.19 22.15 -8.58
N GLN A 23 17.05 23.24 -7.86
CA GLN A 23 17.87 23.51 -6.68
C GLN A 23 17.07 23.21 -5.42
N PHE A 24 17.70 22.45 -4.51
CA PHE A 24 17.09 22.01 -3.27
C PHE A 24 17.97 22.39 -2.08
N GLU A 25 17.33 22.85 -1.01
CA GLU A 25 17.99 23.20 0.27
C GLU A 25 17.59 22.14 1.32
N ASP A 26 18.58 21.49 1.95
CA ASP A 26 18.34 20.60 3.09
C ASP A 26 17.91 21.44 4.30
N ILE A 27 16.64 21.31 4.68
CA ILE A 27 16.05 21.98 5.84
C ILE A 27 15.72 21.01 6.98
N SER A 28 16.15 19.76 6.94
CA SER A 28 15.76 18.68 7.86
C SER A 28 15.91 19.07 9.33
N ALA A 29 17.10 19.57 9.73
CA ALA A 29 17.35 20.01 11.10
C ALA A 29 16.47 21.19 11.51
N LYS A 30 16.31 22.18 10.62
CA LYS A 30 15.45 23.34 10.86
C LYS A 30 13.98 22.95 10.96
N ALA A 31 13.56 22.01 10.15
CA ALA A 31 12.18 21.50 10.11
C ALA A 31 11.81 20.67 11.34
N GLY A 32 12.78 20.21 12.13
CA GLY A 32 12.53 19.39 13.31
C GLY A 32 12.11 17.95 13.00
N ILE A 33 12.50 17.43 11.82
CA ILE A 33 12.12 16.09 11.33
C ILE A 33 13.30 15.11 11.33
N GLU A 34 14.45 15.48 11.83
CA GLU A 34 15.58 14.56 11.98
C GLU A 34 15.18 13.46 12.96
N GLY A 35 14.90 12.28 12.40
CA GLY A 35 14.61 11.08 13.16
C GLY A 35 15.79 10.60 14.00
N GLY A 36 15.55 9.60 14.80
CA GLY A 36 16.55 9.04 15.71
C GLY A 36 17.13 7.73 15.17
N MET A 37 16.86 6.65 15.90
CA MET A 37 17.37 5.30 15.62
C MET A 37 16.29 4.37 15.04
N GLU A 38 15.22 4.94 14.53
CA GLU A 38 14.10 4.22 13.94
C GLU A 38 14.50 3.64 12.58
N TRP A 39 13.89 2.53 12.24
CA TRP A 39 13.95 1.98 10.91
C TRP A 39 12.72 2.46 10.14
N SER A 40 12.82 3.63 9.53
CA SER A 40 11.75 4.20 8.71
C SER A 40 11.68 3.47 7.37
N ASN A 41 10.48 3.00 7.01
CA ASN A 41 10.27 2.13 5.85
C ASN A 41 9.40 2.78 4.77
N GLY A 42 8.34 3.45 5.17
CA GLY A 42 7.39 4.11 4.28
C GLY A 42 7.08 5.54 4.72
N VAL A 43 6.58 6.33 3.79
CA VAL A 43 6.10 7.69 4.06
C VAL A 43 4.82 7.95 3.29
N THR A 44 3.88 8.60 3.95
CA THR A 44 2.62 9.07 3.36
C THR A 44 2.45 10.55 3.67
N ILE A 45 2.08 11.31 2.66
CA ILE A 45 1.90 12.76 2.75
C ILE A 45 0.43 13.08 2.54
N ALA A 46 -0.18 13.76 3.52
CA ALA A 46 -1.58 14.17 3.46
C ALA A 46 -1.81 15.41 4.34
N ASP A 47 -2.87 16.16 4.09
CA ASP A 47 -3.37 17.19 5.00
C ASP A 47 -4.33 16.52 5.99
N VAL A 48 -3.77 16.00 7.09
CA VAL A 48 -4.49 15.14 8.04
C VAL A 48 -5.49 15.91 8.90
N ASN A 49 -5.26 17.21 9.07
CA ASN A 49 -6.08 18.08 9.93
C ASN A 49 -6.95 19.06 9.14
N GLY A 50 -6.95 19.01 7.79
CA GLY A 50 -7.76 19.84 6.92
C GLY A 50 -7.36 21.33 6.93
N ASP A 51 -6.10 21.65 7.25
CA ASP A 51 -5.65 23.03 7.42
C ASP A 51 -5.01 23.64 6.18
N GLY A 52 -4.92 22.88 5.07
CA GLY A 52 -4.37 23.27 3.78
C GLY A 52 -2.86 23.07 3.65
N PHE A 53 -2.20 22.47 4.64
CA PHE A 53 -0.77 22.18 4.62
C PHE A 53 -0.54 20.65 4.73
N GLN A 54 0.44 20.17 4.00
CA GLN A 54 0.74 18.74 3.98
C GLN A 54 1.49 18.32 5.25
N ASP A 55 1.00 17.25 5.89
CA ASP A 55 1.60 16.57 7.02
C ASP A 55 2.36 15.33 6.55
N ILE A 56 3.20 14.75 7.40
CA ILE A 56 4.06 13.62 7.05
C ILE A 56 3.82 12.48 8.04
N TYR A 57 3.34 11.33 7.55
CA TYR A 57 3.26 10.10 8.33
C TYR A 57 4.36 9.13 7.93
N ILE A 58 5.11 8.64 8.91
CA ILE A 58 6.26 7.74 8.71
C ILE A 58 5.94 6.37 9.30
N SER A 59 6.01 5.35 8.46
CA SER A 59 5.89 3.95 8.83
C SER A 59 7.23 3.39 9.30
N CYS A 60 7.27 2.81 10.50
CA CYS A 60 8.48 2.30 11.13
C CYS A 60 8.39 0.79 11.39
N ARG A 61 9.52 0.06 11.24
CA ARG A 61 9.57 -1.40 11.47
C ARG A 61 10.95 -1.90 11.92
N LEU A 62 11.08 -3.22 12.09
CA LEU A 62 12.33 -3.97 12.28
C LEU A 62 13.12 -3.63 13.55
N SER A 63 12.49 -3.11 14.60
CA SER A 63 13.14 -2.98 15.90
C SER A 63 12.45 -3.80 16.97
N ASP A 64 13.22 -4.49 17.80
CA ASP A 64 12.71 -5.15 19.01
C ASP A 64 12.31 -4.12 20.08
N ILE A 65 12.84 -2.90 19.98
CA ILE A 65 12.51 -1.79 20.87
C ILE A 65 11.29 -1.08 20.32
N LYS A 66 10.20 -1.09 21.09
CA LYS A 66 8.90 -0.55 20.69
C LYS A 66 9.01 0.89 20.18
N ASP A 67 9.70 1.75 20.90
CA ASP A 67 9.81 3.17 20.56
C ASP A 67 10.49 3.41 19.20
N TYR A 68 11.36 2.49 18.76
CA TYR A 68 12.06 2.61 17.47
C TYR A 68 11.28 2.05 16.27
N ARG A 69 10.14 1.41 16.52
CA ARG A 69 9.21 0.95 15.47
C ARG A 69 7.84 1.62 15.55
N THR A 70 7.66 2.58 16.46
CA THR A 70 6.42 3.35 16.55
C THR A 70 6.34 4.34 15.42
N ASN A 71 5.22 4.30 14.68
CA ASN A 71 4.95 5.22 13.59
C ASN A 71 4.85 6.66 14.08
N ARG A 72 5.16 7.61 13.23
CA ARG A 72 5.20 9.04 13.56
C ARG A 72 4.33 9.85 12.64
N LEU A 73 3.70 10.88 13.19
CA LEU A 73 2.97 11.90 12.46
C LEU A 73 3.58 13.25 12.74
N TYR A 74 4.12 13.89 11.73
CA TYR A 74 4.65 15.22 11.77
C TYR A 74 3.64 16.21 11.20
N ILE A 75 3.01 16.99 12.07
CA ILE A 75 2.06 18.05 11.70
C ILE A 75 2.83 19.31 11.29
N ASN A 76 2.47 19.87 10.15
CA ASN A 76 3.07 21.06 9.57
C ASN A 76 2.68 22.32 10.36
N ASN A 77 3.66 23.07 10.87
CA ASN A 77 3.43 24.31 11.62
C ASN A 77 3.24 25.54 10.72
N LYS A 78 3.17 25.37 9.38
CA LYS A 78 2.94 26.42 8.36
C LYS A 78 4.13 27.39 8.18
N ASP A 79 5.29 27.06 8.72
CA ASP A 79 6.52 27.86 8.68
C ASP A 79 7.76 27.06 8.25
N ASN A 80 7.52 25.91 7.56
CA ASN A 80 8.51 24.89 7.18
C ASN A 80 9.14 24.18 8.40
N THR A 81 8.45 24.16 9.54
CA THR A 81 8.77 23.29 10.67
C THR A 81 7.63 22.32 10.94
N PHE A 82 7.91 21.23 11.64
CA PHE A 82 6.95 20.18 11.93
C PHE A 82 7.00 19.80 13.42
N THR A 83 5.87 19.30 13.93
CA THR A 83 5.76 18.81 15.31
C THR A 83 5.25 17.36 15.28
N GLU A 84 5.98 16.44 15.93
CA GLU A 84 5.55 15.03 16.05
C GLU A 84 4.35 14.93 17.00
N ARG A 85 3.24 14.33 16.52
CA ARG A 85 1.95 14.23 17.24
C ARG A 85 1.20 12.91 17.06
N ALA A 86 1.84 11.82 16.59
CA ALA A 86 1.16 10.55 16.31
C ALA A 86 0.37 10.03 17.54
N LYS A 87 0.98 10.11 18.72
CA LYS A 87 0.33 9.69 19.97
C LYS A 87 -0.89 10.54 20.33
N GLU A 88 -0.84 11.83 20.08
CA GLU A 88 -1.97 12.74 20.34
C GLU A 88 -3.14 12.43 19.41
N TYR A 89 -2.83 12.16 18.15
CA TYR A 89 -3.81 11.76 17.15
C TYR A 89 -4.28 10.31 17.31
N GLY A 90 -3.56 9.45 18.04
CA GLY A 90 -3.93 8.06 18.29
C GLY A 90 -3.49 7.08 17.20
N ILE A 91 -2.51 7.46 16.38
CA ILE A 91 -1.94 6.65 15.30
C ILE A 91 -0.44 6.35 15.49
N ASP A 92 0.01 6.32 16.75
CA ASP A 92 1.34 5.87 17.14
C ASP A 92 1.42 4.33 17.11
N ASP A 93 1.05 3.74 15.96
CA ASP A 93 1.11 2.30 15.73
C ASP A 93 2.53 1.77 15.94
N ALA A 94 2.64 0.65 16.65
CA ALA A 94 3.91 0.02 16.96
C ALA A 94 3.97 -1.44 16.47
N GLY A 95 3.21 -1.75 15.44
CA GLY A 95 3.34 -2.95 14.62
C GLY A 95 4.68 -2.96 13.86
N TYR A 96 4.82 -3.85 12.91
CA TYR A 96 5.91 -3.77 11.92
C TYR A 96 5.36 -3.16 10.64
N THR A 97 5.20 -1.84 10.63
CA THR A 97 4.53 -1.14 9.54
C THR A 97 5.39 -1.10 8.29
N ALA A 98 4.86 -1.62 7.19
CA ALA A 98 5.49 -1.56 5.88
C ALA A 98 5.05 -0.31 5.10
N HIS A 99 3.76 -0.02 5.06
CA HIS A 99 3.16 1.06 4.31
C HIS A 99 1.90 1.57 5.01
N ALA A 100 1.45 2.76 4.65
CA ALA A 100 0.17 3.32 5.12
C ALA A 100 -0.43 4.23 4.04
N SER A 101 -1.74 4.40 4.07
CA SER A 101 -2.44 5.31 3.16
C SER A 101 -3.56 6.05 3.88
N PHE A 102 -3.64 7.37 3.67
CA PHE A 102 -4.77 8.18 4.09
C PHE A 102 -5.84 8.22 2.99
N PHE A 103 -7.11 8.13 3.38
CA PHE A 103 -8.26 8.20 2.49
C PHE A 103 -9.53 8.43 3.31
N ASP A 104 -10.56 8.95 2.71
CA ASP A 104 -11.88 9.16 3.31
C ASP A 104 -12.75 7.92 2.98
N PHE A 105 -12.80 6.92 3.89
CA PHE A 105 -13.44 5.63 3.56
C PHE A 105 -14.96 5.69 3.68
N ASP A 106 -15.53 6.60 4.49
CA ASP A 106 -16.97 6.72 4.73
C ASP A 106 -17.59 8.00 4.16
N LEU A 107 -16.78 8.81 3.48
CA LEU A 107 -17.16 10.04 2.77
C LEU A 107 -17.72 11.13 3.71
N ASP A 108 -17.21 11.19 4.92
CA ASP A 108 -17.59 12.21 5.88
C ASP A 108 -16.79 13.52 5.73
N GLY A 109 -15.75 13.51 4.90
CA GLY A 109 -14.95 14.67 4.48
C GLY A 109 -13.67 14.85 5.28
N ASP A 110 -13.35 13.97 6.19
CA ASP A 110 -12.04 13.91 6.84
C ASP A 110 -11.23 12.67 6.38
N LEU A 111 -9.93 12.64 6.66
CA LEU A 111 -9.08 11.55 6.22
C LEU A 111 -8.91 10.51 7.32
N ASP A 112 -9.16 9.26 6.96
CA ASP A 112 -8.89 8.05 7.72
C ASP A 112 -7.52 7.47 7.34
N LEU A 113 -7.09 6.41 8.05
CA LEU A 113 -5.78 5.81 7.84
C LEU A 113 -5.85 4.28 7.82
N TYR A 114 -5.35 3.69 6.73
CA TYR A 114 -5.05 2.26 6.70
C TYR A 114 -3.55 2.03 6.87
N VAL A 115 -3.18 1.15 7.81
CA VAL A 115 -1.79 0.80 8.14
C VAL A 115 -1.55 -0.67 7.84
N VAL A 116 -0.57 -0.93 6.98
CA VAL A 116 -0.15 -2.29 6.62
C VAL A 116 0.96 -2.75 7.55
N ASN A 117 0.68 -3.74 8.36
CA ASN A 117 1.62 -4.35 9.29
C ASN A 117 2.08 -5.75 8.84
N GLN A 118 3.17 -6.20 9.40
CA GLN A 118 3.72 -7.52 9.14
C GLN A 118 3.94 -8.31 10.43
N PRO A 119 3.71 -9.62 10.44
CA PRO A 119 4.02 -10.45 11.59
C PRO A 119 5.54 -10.55 11.83
N PRO A 120 6.02 -10.42 13.09
CA PRO A 120 7.45 -10.29 13.44
C PRO A 120 8.18 -11.59 13.24
N ASN A 121 8.24 -12.46 12.69
CA ASN A 121 8.99 -13.73 12.53
C ASN A 121 8.18 -14.85 11.86
N SER A 122 7.05 -14.56 11.27
CA SER A 122 6.16 -15.62 10.87
C SER A 122 5.88 -15.60 9.37
N ARG A 123 6.70 -16.30 8.62
CA ARG A 123 6.32 -16.81 7.29
C ARG A 123 5.41 -18.03 7.41
N LYS A 124 4.58 -18.08 8.46
CA LYS A 124 3.65 -19.17 8.70
C LYS A 124 2.31 -18.83 8.09
N TYR A 125 1.77 -19.74 7.31
CA TYR A 125 0.44 -19.61 6.76
C TYR A 125 -0.64 -19.67 7.84
N LYS A 126 -1.79 -19.07 7.60
CA LYS A 126 -2.94 -19.08 8.52
C LYS A 126 -3.29 -20.49 9.02
N PHE A 127 -3.22 -21.50 8.15
CA PHE A 127 -3.51 -22.90 8.51
C PHE A 127 -2.41 -23.59 9.37
N GLU A 128 -1.20 -23.02 9.43
CA GLU A 128 -0.10 -23.51 10.28
C GLU A 128 -0.08 -22.87 11.67
N MET A 129 -0.89 -21.83 11.85
CA MET A 129 -0.91 -21.05 13.08
C MET A 129 -1.67 -21.79 14.18
N THR A 130 -0.97 -22.15 15.25
CA THR A 130 -1.57 -22.71 16.46
C THR A 130 -1.64 -21.61 17.52
N GLY A 131 -2.80 -21.00 17.70
CA GLY A 131 -3.00 -19.97 18.71
C GLY A 131 -3.72 -18.73 18.20
N LYS A 132 -3.83 -17.72 19.07
CA LYS A 132 -4.43 -16.46 18.70
C LYS A 132 -3.44 -15.61 17.91
N VAL A 133 -3.92 -14.99 16.84
CA VAL A 133 -3.23 -13.93 16.13
C VAL A 133 -2.94 -12.79 17.10
N ASP A 134 -1.71 -12.29 17.11
CA ASP A 134 -1.38 -11.10 17.88
C ASP A 134 -1.85 -9.87 17.09
N PHE A 135 -2.91 -9.26 17.59
CA PHE A 135 -3.58 -8.15 16.92
C PHE A 135 -2.66 -6.93 16.68
N GLN A 136 -1.63 -6.76 17.49
CA GLN A 136 -0.64 -5.68 17.30
C GLN A 136 0.06 -5.73 15.92
N TYR A 137 0.10 -6.90 15.28
CA TYR A 137 0.80 -7.12 14.01
C TYR A 137 -0.15 -7.42 12.85
N THR A 138 -1.45 -7.19 13.04
CA THR A 138 -2.42 -7.15 11.93
C THR A 138 -2.36 -5.80 11.25
N ASP A 139 -2.91 -5.71 10.04
CA ASP A 139 -3.22 -4.40 9.47
C ASP A 139 -4.25 -3.68 10.34
N HIS A 140 -4.22 -2.36 10.32
CA HIS A 140 -5.16 -1.53 11.10
C HIS A 140 -5.86 -0.51 10.21
N LEU A 141 -7.17 -0.35 10.42
CA LEU A 141 -7.97 0.76 9.91
C LEU A 141 -8.33 1.68 11.06
N TYR A 142 -7.95 2.93 10.95
CA TYR A 142 -8.23 3.99 11.92
C TYR A 142 -9.23 4.98 11.32
N GLU A 143 -10.40 5.11 11.95
CA GLU A 143 -11.42 6.12 11.66
C GLU A 143 -11.03 7.44 12.33
N ASN A 144 -11.03 8.55 11.63
CA ASN A 144 -10.82 9.88 12.19
C ASN A 144 -12.14 10.38 12.78
N VAL A 145 -12.17 10.58 14.07
CA VAL A 145 -13.35 11.09 14.78
C VAL A 145 -13.02 12.44 15.38
N ASN A 146 -13.36 13.52 14.68
CA ASN A 146 -13.09 14.89 15.09
C ASN A 146 -11.61 15.17 15.39
N GLY A 147 -10.71 14.74 14.52
CA GLY A 147 -9.26 14.95 14.61
C GLY A 147 -8.54 13.97 15.53
N ARG A 148 -9.20 12.90 15.96
CA ARG A 148 -8.57 11.80 16.68
C ARG A 148 -8.92 10.46 16.03
N PHE A 149 -7.91 9.69 15.73
CA PHE A 149 -8.05 8.38 15.10
C PHE A 149 -8.41 7.29 16.12
N VAL A 150 -9.36 6.45 15.75
CA VAL A 150 -9.85 5.31 16.54
C VAL A 150 -9.71 4.03 15.72
N ASP A 151 -9.05 3.03 16.26
CA ASP A 151 -8.92 1.71 15.61
C ASP A 151 -10.29 1.03 15.48
N ILE A 152 -10.74 0.86 14.24
CA ILE A 152 -12.00 0.20 13.88
C ILE A 152 -11.78 -1.11 13.11
N THR A 153 -10.56 -1.60 12.99
CA THR A 153 -10.18 -2.79 12.19
C THR A 153 -11.13 -3.96 12.34
N LYS A 154 -11.49 -4.31 13.57
CA LYS A 154 -12.41 -5.42 13.86
C LYS A 154 -13.85 -5.09 13.53
N LYS A 155 -14.27 -3.84 13.76
CA LYS A 155 -15.63 -3.35 13.44
C LYS A 155 -15.82 -3.33 11.93
N ALA A 156 -14.80 -2.89 11.21
CA ALA A 156 -14.79 -2.78 9.76
C ALA A 156 -14.57 -4.12 9.02
N ASP A 157 -14.22 -5.19 9.74
CA ASP A 157 -13.93 -6.54 9.18
C ASP A 157 -12.77 -6.57 8.18
N VAL A 158 -11.74 -5.77 8.43
CA VAL A 158 -10.52 -5.69 7.58
C VAL A 158 -9.28 -6.30 8.25
N THR A 159 -9.47 -7.25 9.16
CA THR A 159 -8.34 -7.90 9.84
C THR A 159 -7.52 -8.72 8.86
N ASN A 160 -6.30 -8.30 8.60
CA ASN A 160 -5.29 -9.02 7.85
C ASN A 160 -4.08 -9.32 8.73
N TYR A 161 -3.54 -10.55 8.67
CA TYR A 161 -2.33 -10.98 9.39
C TYR A 161 -1.41 -11.72 8.42
N ASP A 162 -1.28 -11.19 7.24
CA ASP A 162 -0.41 -11.69 6.19
C ASP A 162 0.84 -10.80 6.04
N TYR A 163 1.67 -11.04 5.05
CA TYR A 163 2.94 -10.32 4.91
C TYR A 163 2.77 -9.09 4.00
N GLY A 164 1.91 -8.14 4.40
CA GLY A 164 1.61 -6.94 3.62
C GLY A 164 2.84 -6.07 3.35
N LEU A 165 3.00 -5.62 2.11
CA LEU A 165 4.06 -4.69 1.70
C LEU A 165 3.50 -3.35 1.23
N SER A 166 2.37 -3.35 0.57
CA SER A 166 1.76 -2.10 0.10
C SER A 166 0.23 -2.17 0.15
N VAL A 167 -0.38 -1.00 0.27
CA VAL A 167 -1.82 -0.80 0.14
C VAL A 167 -2.10 0.17 -0.99
N MET A 168 -3.11 -0.14 -1.77
CA MET A 168 -3.66 0.70 -2.83
C MET A 168 -5.13 0.97 -2.54
N ILE A 169 -5.53 2.22 -2.70
CA ILE A 169 -6.89 2.69 -2.41
C ILE A 169 -7.50 3.24 -3.69
N GLY A 170 -8.72 2.83 -3.98
CA GLY A 170 -9.47 3.34 -5.14
C GLY A 170 -10.88 2.80 -5.16
N ASP A 171 -11.79 3.50 -5.81
CA ASP A 171 -13.16 3.05 -6.05
C ASP A 171 -13.18 2.02 -7.20
N ILE A 172 -12.79 0.79 -6.86
CA ILE A 172 -12.66 -0.34 -7.80
C ILE A 172 -14.04 -0.84 -8.26
N SER A 173 -15.02 -0.70 -7.38
CA SER A 173 -16.40 -1.10 -7.66
C SER A 173 -17.20 -0.06 -8.44
N ASN A 174 -16.69 1.16 -8.58
CA ASN A 174 -17.32 2.31 -9.19
C ASN A 174 -18.68 2.67 -8.54
N ASP A 175 -18.74 2.55 -7.22
CA ASP A 175 -19.93 2.86 -6.41
C ASP A 175 -19.82 4.18 -5.64
N GLY A 176 -18.68 4.87 -5.76
CA GLY A 176 -18.38 6.15 -5.15
C GLY A 176 -17.63 6.03 -3.82
N TYR A 177 -17.43 4.82 -3.28
CA TYR A 177 -16.69 4.59 -2.04
C TYR A 177 -15.35 3.91 -2.31
N PRO A 178 -14.27 4.32 -1.64
CA PRO A 178 -12.96 3.72 -1.87
C PRO A 178 -12.88 2.31 -1.29
N ASP A 179 -12.31 1.40 -2.07
CA ASP A 179 -11.97 0.03 -1.74
C ASP A 179 -10.50 -0.08 -1.37
N ILE A 180 -10.11 -1.20 -0.74
CA ILE A 180 -8.74 -1.42 -0.26
C ILE A 180 -8.16 -2.67 -0.92
N TYR A 181 -7.00 -2.54 -1.57
CA TYR A 181 -6.20 -3.67 -2.00
C TYR A 181 -4.87 -3.72 -1.24
N VAL A 182 -4.57 -4.87 -0.64
CA VAL A 182 -3.31 -5.11 0.08
C VAL A 182 -2.50 -6.14 -0.67
N ALA A 183 -1.30 -5.75 -1.11
CA ALA A 183 -0.32 -6.63 -1.73
C ALA A 183 0.50 -7.34 -0.65
N ASN A 184 0.50 -8.68 -0.69
CA ASN A 184 1.18 -9.54 0.29
C ASN A 184 2.35 -10.31 -0.33
N ASP A 185 3.46 -10.42 0.40
CA ASP A 185 4.66 -11.15 0.01
C ASP A 185 4.65 -12.61 0.55
N PHE A 186 5.64 -13.41 0.16
CA PHE A 186 5.92 -14.75 0.69
C PHE A 186 4.81 -15.80 0.54
N ASP A 187 4.21 -15.87 -0.62
CA ASP A 187 3.10 -16.79 -0.92
C ASP A 187 1.83 -16.57 -0.07
N HIS A 188 1.70 -15.42 0.58
CA HIS A 188 0.45 -14.97 1.16
C HIS A 188 -0.41 -14.32 0.07
N PRO A 189 -1.70 -14.66 -0.03
CA PRO A 189 -2.55 -14.07 -1.07
C PRO A 189 -2.74 -12.58 -0.82
N ASP A 190 -2.76 -11.79 -1.89
CA ASP A 190 -3.24 -10.42 -1.83
C ASP A 190 -4.71 -10.41 -1.39
N ILE A 191 -5.16 -9.28 -0.85
CA ILE A 191 -6.55 -9.13 -0.39
C ILE A 191 -7.19 -7.92 -1.05
N LEU A 192 -8.41 -8.11 -1.53
CA LEU A 192 -9.28 -7.04 -2.02
C LEU A 192 -10.50 -6.92 -1.11
N PHE A 193 -10.55 -5.84 -0.35
CA PHE A 193 -11.66 -5.47 0.50
C PHE A 193 -12.58 -4.49 -0.21
N LEU A 194 -13.80 -4.89 -0.50
CA LEU A 194 -14.86 -4.04 -1.03
C LEU A 194 -15.55 -3.28 0.10
N ASN A 195 -15.71 -1.98 -0.05
CA ASN A 195 -16.44 -1.13 0.88
C ASN A 195 -17.96 -1.44 0.82
N ASN A 196 -18.58 -1.72 1.95
CA ASN A 196 -20.03 -1.99 2.02
C ASN A 196 -20.88 -0.71 2.22
N GLN A 197 -20.27 0.49 2.25
CA GLN A 197 -20.94 1.78 2.46
C GLN A 197 -21.61 1.94 3.84
N ASP A 198 -21.30 1.09 4.80
CA ASP A 198 -21.87 1.08 6.15
C ASP A 198 -20.82 1.10 7.26
N GLY A 199 -19.57 1.44 6.88
CA GLY A 199 -18.42 1.44 7.77
C GLY A 199 -17.76 0.06 7.92
N THR A 200 -18.16 -0.91 7.09
CA THR A 200 -17.56 -2.26 7.03
C THR A 200 -17.07 -2.57 5.63
N PHE A 201 -16.22 -3.60 5.53
CA PHE A 201 -15.69 -4.08 4.26
C PHE A 201 -15.95 -5.58 4.11
N LYS A 202 -15.85 -6.06 2.88
CA LYS A 202 -15.99 -7.46 2.54
C LYS A 202 -14.80 -7.93 1.72
N ASP A 203 -14.12 -8.97 2.16
CA ASP A 203 -13.12 -9.67 1.33
C ASP A 203 -13.80 -10.35 0.13
N ILE A 204 -13.51 -9.83 -1.06
CA ILE A 204 -14.02 -10.35 -2.34
C ILE A 204 -12.92 -10.99 -3.20
N THR A 205 -11.72 -11.14 -2.68
CA THR A 205 -10.52 -11.60 -3.39
C THR A 205 -10.79 -12.87 -4.19
N SER A 206 -11.33 -13.92 -3.54
CA SER A 206 -11.56 -15.22 -4.18
C SER A 206 -12.66 -15.20 -5.25
N ILE A 207 -13.54 -14.22 -5.18
CA ILE A 207 -14.65 -14.04 -6.15
C ILE A 207 -14.13 -13.27 -7.36
N SER A 208 -13.44 -12.18 -7.13
CA SER A 208 -13.07 -11.20 -8.15
C SER A 208 -11.77 -11.55 -8.87
N LEU A 209 -10.76 -12.03 -8.16
CA LEU A 209 -9.44 -12.35 -8.70
C LEU A 209 -9.30 -13.88 -8.89
N LYS A 210 -8.88 -14.31 -10.10
CA LYS A 210 -8.69 -15.74 -10.38
C LYS A 210 -7.30 -16.23 -10.03
N HIS A 211 -6.32 -15.37 -10.18
CA HIS A 211 -4.94 -15.58 -9.75
C HIS A 211 -4.24 -14.23 -9.55
N MET A 212 -3.13 -14.25 -8.87
CA MET A 212 -2.36 -13.08 -8.47
C MET A 212 -0.86 -13.38 -8.44
N SER A 213 -0.05 -12.41 -8.11
CA SER A 213 1.39 -12.57 -7.89
C SER A 213 1.68 -13.48 -6.68
N THR A 214 2.87 -14.08 -6.65
CA THR A 214 3.36 -14.89 -5.51
C THR A 214 4.12 -14.03 -4.51
N PHE A 215 4.85 -13.02 -4.99
CA PHE A 215 5.66 -12.11 -4.17
C PHE A 215 5.27 -10.67 -4.52
N SER A 216 4.07 -10.28 -4.10
CA SER A 216 3.54 -8.96 -4.40
C SER A 216 4.32 -7.90 -3.64
N MET A 217 5.08 -7.07 -4.39
CA MET A 217 5.94 -6.03 -3.80
C MET A 217 5.17 -4.73 -3.63
N GLY A 218 4.78 -4.12 -4.72
CA GLY A 218 3.99 -2.91 -4.76
C GLY A 218 3.08 -2.91 -5.97
N GLY A 219 2.14 -1.99 -5.97
CA GLY A 219 1.17 -1.88 -7.06
C GLY A 219 0.65 -0.46 -7.20
N ASP A 220 -0.22 -0.27 -8.18
CA ASP A 220 -0.93 0.98 -8.40
C ASP A 220 -2.28 0.69 -9.07
N ILE A 221 -3.20 1.64 -8.94
CA ILE A 221 -4.56 1.55 -9.46
C ILE A 221 -4.81 2.74 -10.39
N ALA A 222 -5.23 2.47 -11.62
CA ALA A 222 -5.67 3.49 -12.57
C ALA A 222 -6.55 2.86 -13.65
N ASP A 223 -7.36 3.65 -14.32
CA ASP A 223 -8.08 3.27 -15.54
C ASP A 223 -7.10 3.24 -16.73
N MET A 224 -6.58 2.05 -17.06
CA MET A 224 -5.52 1.87 -18.06
C MET A 224 -6.04 1.82 -19.50
N ASN A 225 -7.32 1.49 -19.68
CA ASN A 225 -7.93 1.34 -20.99
C ASN A 225 -8.98 2.42 -21.30
N ASN A 226 -9.17 3.39 -20.38
CA ASN A 226 -10.15 4.47 -20.44
C ASN A 226 -11.61 3.99 -20.60
N ASP A 227 -11.97 2.91 -19.90
CA ASP A 227 -13.34 2.41 -19.87
C ASP A 227 -14.16 2.90 -18.66
N GLY A 228 -13.54 3.69 -17.79
CA GLY A 228 -14.15 4.25 -16.59
C GLY A 228 -14.08 3.34 -15.37
N TRP A 229 -13.41 2.17 -15.46
CA TRP A 229 -13.18 1.25 -14.35
C TRP A 229 -11.70 1.23 -13.97
N LEU A 230 -11.44 1.24 -12.69
CA LEU A 230 -10.06 1.19 -12.19
C LEU A 230 -9.47 -0.22 -12.33
N ASP A 231 -8.35 -0.31 -13.02
CA ASP A 231 -7.51 -1.49 -13.16
C ASP A 231 -6.44 -1.53 -12.08
N LEU A 232 -5.85 -2.71 -11.85
CA LEU A 232 -4.84 -2.92 -10.83
C LEU A 232 -3.59 -3.56 -11.41
N ILE A 233 -2.42 -2.99 -11.16
CA ILE A 233 -1.12 -3.61 -11.44
C ILE A 233 -0.39 -3.88 -10.14
N VAL A 234 0.11 -5.11 -9.99
CA VAL A 234 0.99 -5.52 -8.89
C VAL A 234 2.27 -6.11 -9.48
N VAL A 235 3.42 -5.65 -8.99
CA VAL A 235 4.73 -6.12 -9.47
C VAL A 235 5.31 -7.20 -8.58
N ASP A 236 6.07 -8.11 -9.22
CA ASP A 236 6.78 -9.24 -8.61
C ASP A 236 8.28 -9.15 -8.97
N MET A 237 9.09 -9.95 -8.33
CA MET A 237 10.53 -9.99 -8.51
C MET A 237 10.96 -11.00 -9.61
N VAL A 238 10.51 -10.78 -10.84
CA VAL A 238 10.72 -11.73 -11.95
C VAL A 238 11.45 -11.09 -13.12
N ALA A 239 12.63 -11.62 -13.42
CA ALA A 239 13.43 -11.17 -14.56
C ALA A 239 12.86 -11.67 -15.88
N GLU A 240 12.89 -10.82 -16.93
CA GLU A 240 12.55 -11.19 -18.30
C GLU A 240 13.60 -12.11 -18.90
N ASP A 241 14.89 -11.80 -18.67
CA ASP A 241 16.01 -12.64 -19.17
C ASP A 241 15.98 -14.04 -18.53
N HIS A 242 16.00 -15.07 -19.39
CA HIS A 242 15.88 -16.45 -18.95
C HIS A 242 16.98 -16.87 -17.96
N TYR A 243 18.22 -16.46 -18.19
CA TYR A 243 19.34 -16.82 -17.32
C TYR A 243 19.17 -16.16 -15.95
N ARG A 244 18.87 -14.87 -15.91
CA ARG A 244 18.60 -14.13 -14.66
C ARG A 244 17.42 -14.73 -13.91
N ASN A 245 16.32 -15.03 -14.60
CA ASN A 245 15.15 -15.66 -14.00
C ASN A 245 15.48 -16.98 -13.30
N LYS A 246 16.39 -17.78 -13.86
CA LYS A 246 16.78 -19.08 -13.27
C LYS A 246 17.89 -19.00 -12.22
N THR A 247 18.60 -17.87 -12.13
CA THR A 247 19.75 -17.73 -11.21
C THR A 247 19.47 -16.81 -10.03
N ASN A 248 18.55 -15.84 -10.17
CA ASN A 248 18.28 -14.86 -9.13
C ASN A 248 17.32 -15.38 -8.04
N MET A 249 16.32 -16.18 -8.44
CA MET A 249 15.37 -16.77 -7.51
C MET A 249 15.12 -18.24 -7.83
N SER A 250 14.79 -19.03 -6.80
CA SER A 250 14.28 -20.38 -7.01
C SER A 250 12.92 -20.29 -7.71
N GLY A 251 12.74 -21.08 -8.78
CA GLY A 251 11.46 -21.15 -9.46
C GLY A 251 10.34 -21.65 -8.54
N MET A 252 9.10 -21.50 -8.98
CA MET A 252 7.93 -22.00 -8.26
C MET A 252 8.09 -23.46 -7.85
N ASN A 253 7.70 -23.76 -6.61
CA ASN A 253 7.66 -25.13 -6.08
C ASN A 253 6.24 -25.72 -6.30
N PRO A 254 6.07 -26.65 -7.25
CA PRO A 254 4.73 -27.20 -7.56
C PRO A 254 4.05 -27.88 -6.37
N LYS A 255 4.83 -28.53 -5.49
CA LYS A 255 4.26 -29.16 -4.30
C LYS A 255 3.69 -28.13 -3.35
N LYS A 256 4.47 -27.08 -3.06
CA LYS A 256 4.04 -25.96 -2.20
C LYS A 256 2.81 -25.27 -2.78
N PHE A 257 2.82 -24.97 -4.08
CA PHE A 257 1.70 -24.36 -4.78
C PHE A 257 0.40 -25.14 -4.59
N TRP A 258 0.43 -26.47 -4.87
CA TRP A 258 -0.77 -27.28 -4.73
C TRP A 258 -1.18 -27.50 -3.26
N ASP A 259 -0.22 -27.49 -2.32
CA ASP A 259 -0.54 -27.56 -0.90
C ASP A 259 -1.26 -26.29 -0.43
N LEU A 260 -0.85 -25.10 -0.88
CA LEU A 260 -1.55 -23.85 -0.60
C LEU A 260 -2.96 -23.82 -1.18
N VAL A 261 -3.12 -24.21 -2.45
CA VAL A 261 -4.44 -24.29 -3.11
C VAL A 261 -5.38 -25.25 -2.36
N LYS A 262 -4.89 -26.40 -1.88
CA LYS A 262 -5.70 -27.33 -1.06
C LYS A 262 -6.17 -26.72 0.26
N HIS A 263 -5.44 -25.73 0.80
CA HIS A 263 -5.81 -25.02 2.01
C HIS A 263 -6.67 -23.77 1.75
N GLY A 264 -7.13 -23.59 0.49
CA GLY A 264 -8.06 -22.53 0.11
C GLY A 264 -7.40 -21.24 -0.36
N TYR A 265 -6.07 -21.23 -0.57
CA TYR A 265 -5.39 -20.09 -1.14
C TYR A 265 -5.68 -19.98 -2.64
N GLN A 266 -5.67 -18.76 -3.18
CA GLN A 266 -5.81 -18.49 -4.61
C GLN A 266 -4.61 -19.03 -5.38
N TYR A 267 -4.72 -19.10 -6.71
CA TYR A 267 -3.61 -19.40 -7.58
C TYR A 267 -2.64 -18.22 -7.60
N GLN A 268 -1.40 -18.45 -7.19
CA GLN A 268 -0.35 -17.42 -7.14
C GLN A 268 0.79 -17.83 -8.07
N TYR A 269 1.17 -16.95 -8.97
CA TYR A 269 2.22 -17.20 -9.96
C TYR A 269 3.33 -16.16 -9.85
N MET A 270 4.58 -16.60 -10.03
CA MET A 270 5.75 -15.71 -10.03
C MET A 270 5.82 -14.89 -11.33
N TYR A 271 5.00 -13.84 -11.41
CA TYR A 271 5.07 -12.78 -12.42
C TYR A 271 4.21 -11.59 -11.97
N ASN A 272 4.46 -10.42 -12.58
CA ASN A 272 3.62 -9.26 -12.34
C ASN A 272 2.17 -9.59 -12.69
N SER A 273 1.24 -9.08 -11.93
CA SER A 273 -0.19 -9.24 -12.16
C SER A 273 -0.78 -7.95 -12.70
N PHE A 274 -1.48 -8.01 -13.83
CA PHE A 274 -2.29 -6.93 -14.36
C PHE A 274 -3.74 -7.37 -14.41
N GLN A 275 -4.51 -6.90 -13.45
CA GLN A 275 -5.93 -7.21 -13.27
C GLN A 275 -6.75 -6.14 -13.99
N LEU A 276 -7.24 -6.46 -15.19
CA LEU A 276 -8.14 -5.60 -15.96
C LEU A 276 -9.57 -5.76 -15.43
N ASN A 277 -10.15 -4.68 -14.94
CA ASN A 277 -11.51 -4.66 -14.39
C ASN A 277 -12.53 -4.84 -15.52
N GLN A 278 -13.51 -5.73 -15.32
CA GLN A 278 -14.54 -6.02 -16.33
C GLN A 278 -15.87 -5.28 -16.06
N GLY A 279 -15.91 -4.38 -15.10
CA GLY A 279 -17.12 -3.62 -14.74
C GLY A 279 -18.26 -4.46 -14.15
N ASN A 280 -18.01 -5.70 -13.77
CA ASN A 280 -19.01 -6.63 -13.26
C ASN A 280 -18.57 -7.31 -11.96
N GLY A 281 -17.59 -6.76 -11.26
CA GLY A 281 -17.01 -7.32 -10.04
C GLY A 281 -15.98 -8.43 -10.29
N LEU A 282 -15.60 -8.68 -11.54
CA LEU A 282 -14.58 -9.65 -11.93
C LEU A 282 -13.42 -8.97 -12.63
N PHE A 283 -12.24 -9.55 -12.50
CA PHE A 283 -11.04 -9.10 -13.20
C PHE A 283 -10.53 -10.16 -14.17
N SER A 284 -9.92 -9.70 -15.26
CA SER A 284 -9.16 -10.53 -16.19
C SER A 284 -7.66 -10.22 -16.01
N GLU A 285 -6.90 -11.23 -15.61
CA GLU A 285 -5.44 -11.08 -15.54
C GLU A 285 -4.83 -11.13 -16.94
N ILE A 286 -4.15 -10.07 -17.36
CA ILE A 286 -3.66 -9.88 -18.72
C ILE A 286 -2.16 -9.51 -18.81
N ALA A 287 -1.38 -9.65 -17.73
CA ALA A 287 0.04 -9.23 -17.73
C ALA A 287 0.87 -9.91 -18.81
N LEU A 288 0.65 -11.21 -19.06
CA LEU A 288 1.31 -11.93 -20.14
C LEU A 288 0.91 -11.41 -21.52
N MET A 289 -0.37 -11.11 -21.72
CA MET A 289 -0.87 -10.62 -22.99
C MET A 289 -0.42 -9.18 -23.28
N SER A 290 -0.32 -8.34 -22.26
CA SER A 290 0.13 -6.95 -22.35
C SER A 290 1.66 -6.81 -22.38
N GLY A 291 2.41 -7.91 -22.18
CA GLY A 291 3.87 -7.90 -22.24
C GLY A 291 4.58 -7.34 -21.00
N ILE A 292 3.87 -7.18 -19.88
CA ILE A 292 4.41 -6.60 -18.63
C ILE A 292 4.61 -7.61 -17.52
N SER A 293 4.45 -8.90 -17.81
CA SER A 293 4.53 -9.98 -16.81
C SER A 293 5.87 -10.08 -16.09
N ASN A 294 6.95 -9.57 -16.68
CA ASN A 294 8.31 -9.71 -16.18
C ASN A 294 9.05 -8.38 -16.37
N THR A 295 9.35 -7.69 -15.29
CA THR A 295 10.02 -6.37 -15.32
C THR A 295 11.28 -6.32 -14.44
N ASP A 296 11.90 -7.48 -14.20
CA ASP A 296 13.03 -7.68 -13.28
C ASP A 296 12.59 -7.54 -11.82
N TRP A 297 13.47 -7.20 -10.90
CA TRP A 297 13.18 -7.02 -9.48
C TRP A 297 12.51 -5.66 -9.24
N SER A 298 11.23 -5.59 -9.57
CA SER A 298 10.42 -4.40 -9.38
C SER A 298 9.89 -4.35 -7.95
N TRP A 299 9.99 -3.17 -7.31
CA TRP A 299 9.52 -2.95 -5.95
C TRP A 299 8.22 -2.16 -5.89
N THR A 300 7.98 -1.35 -6.90
CA THR A 300 6.77 -0.55 -7.04
C THR A 300 6.51 -0.23 -8.50
N THR A 301 5.29 0.12 -8.81
CA THR A 301 4.87 0.69 -10.09
C THR A 301 4.21 2.04 -9.88
N LEU A 302 4.18 2.86 -10.90
CA LEU A 302 3.44 4.10 -10.93
C LEU A 302 2.74 4.19 -12.28
N LEU A 303 1.42 4.28 -12.23
CA LEU A 303 0.56 4.48 -13.39
C LEU A 303 0.32 5.97 -13.57
N THR A 304 0.74 6.53 -14.69
CA THR A 304 0.56 7.96 -14.96
C THR A 304 0.56 8.24 -16.45
N ASP A 305 -0.14 9.26 -16.85
CA ASP A 305 -0.14 9.77 -18.23
C ASP A 305 1.09 10.65 -18.47
N PHE A 306 2.17 10.06 -18.97
CA PHE A 306 3.44 10.77 -19.23
C PHE A 306 3.38 11.79 -20.36
N ASN A 307 2.42 11.69 -21.25
CA ASN A 307 2.32 12.56 -22.43
C ASN A 307 1.06 13.44 -22.44
N ASN A 308 0.26 13.38 -21.39
CA ASN A 308 -1.02 14.09 -21.24
C ASN A 308 -1.96 13.85 -22.44
N CYS A 309 -2.00 12.62 -22.97
CA CYS A 309 -2.82 12.28 -24.13
C CYS A 309 -4.15 11.58 -23.78
N LEU A 310 -4.44 11.32 -22.52
CA LEU A 310 -5.69 10.68 -22.07
C LEU A 310 -6.93 11.46 -22.52
N LEU A 311 -6.83 12.78 -22.70
CA LEU A 311 -7.90 13.62 -23.24
C LEU A 311 -8.17 13.38 -24.73
N TYR A 312 -7.22 12.80 -25.47
CA TYR A 312 -7.37 12.51 -26.91
C TYR A 312 -8.19 11.26 -27.19
N THR A 313 -8.23 10.32 -26.28
CA THR A 313 -8.95 9.05 -26.48
C THR A 313 -10.44 9.18 -26.22
N SER A 314 -10.88 10.13 -25.39
CA SER A 314 -12.29 10.44 -25.19
C SER A 314 -12.91 11.27 -26.33
N ASP A 315 -12.12 12.16 -26.95
CA ASP A 315 -12.59 12.99 -28.05
C ASP A 315 -12.64 12.26 -29.40
N ALA A 316 -11.85 11.20 -29.57
CA ALA A 316 -11.84 10.40 -30.80
C ALA A 316 -13.02 9.41 -30.92
N ALA A 317 -13.77 9.20 -29.86
CA ALA A 317 -14.93 8.30 -29.83
C ALA A 317 -16.25 9.04 -30.11
N ASP A 318 -16.25 10.38 -30.09
CA ASP A 318 -17.44 11.22 -30.34
C ASP A 318 -17.52 11.80 -31.78
N GLU A 319 -16.57 11.45 -32.67
CA GLU A 319 -16.62 11.71 -34.11
C GLU A 319 -16.92 10.40 -34.88
#